data_5aa505909b662217abd61c9f42540be3
#
_entry.id   5aa505909b662217abd61c9f42540be3
#
_cell.length_a   1.000
_cell.length_b   1.000
_cell.length_c   1.000
_cell.angle_alpha   90.00
_cell.angle_beta   90.00
_cell.angle_gamma   90.00
#
_symmetry.space_group_name_H-M   'P 1'
#
loop_
_entity.id
_entity.type
_entity.pdbx_description
1 polymer ?
#
loop_
_entity_poly.entity_id
_entity_poly.type
_entity_poly.pdbx_seq_one_letter_code
_entity_poly.pdbx_strand_id
1 'polypeptide(L)'
;MAESLPLASVAGPLQSLVRRTARTRERVTITDHDEPAAVVISADELEDLEDALAVAEARLREARGESRRIPHAEVKRILGIER
;
A
#
# COMPACT_ATOMS: atom_id res chain seq x y z
N MET A 1 -3.95 1.10 -14.01
CA MET A 1 -2.79 0.60 -14.78
C MET A 1 -1.51 1.12 -14.16
N ALA A 2 -0.52 0.29 -14.02
CA ALA A 2 0.74 0.68 -13.40
C ALA A 2 1.70 1.30 -14.43
N GLU A 3 2.32 2.39 -14.09
CA GLU A 3 3.33 3.05 -14.89
C GLU A 3 4.70 2.77 -14.27
N SER A 4 5.73 2.66 -15.08
CA SER A 4 7.10 2.47 -14.59
C SER A 4 7.97 3.63 -15.04
N LEU A 5 8.71 4.23 -14.12
CA LEU A 5 9.60 5.35 -14.40
C LEU A 5 10.98 5.09 -13.78
N PRO A 6 12.06 5.39 -14.53
CA PRO A 6 13.40 5.31 -13.96
C PRO A 6 13.57 6.34 -12.83
N LEU A 7 14.35 5.98 -11.82
CA LEU A 7 14.61 6.85 -10.67
C LEU A 7 15.12 8.23 -11.10
N ALA A 8 16.02 8.28 -12.06
CA ALA A 8 16.58 9.54 -12.53
C ALA A 8 15.52 10.48 -13.13
N SER A 9 14.44 9.92 -13.70
CA SER A 9 13.35 10.71 -14.29
C SER A 9 12.40 11.29 -13.27
N VAL A 10 12.38 10.76 -12.04
CA VAL A 10 11.42 11.13 -11.00
C VAL A 10 11.90 12.28 -10.13
N ALA A 11 13.21 12.45 -10.01
CA ALA A 11 13.80 13.44 -9.09
C ALA A 11 13.26 14.85 -9.29
N GLY A 12 13.10 15.30 -10.54
CA GLY A 12 12.57 16.61 -10.86
C GLY A 12 11.04 16.72 -10.69
N PRO A 13 10.25 15.85 -11.35
CA PRO A 13 8.78 15.99 -11.33
C PRO A 13 8.09 15.28 -10.16
N LEU A 14 8.78 15.01 -9.07
CA LEU A 14 8.23 14.25 -7.95
C LEU A 14 6.93 14.85 -7.42
N GLN A 15 6.87 16.17 -7.26
CA GLN A 15 5.68 16.84 -6.75
C GLN A 15 4.46 16.59 -7.65
N SER A 16 4.64 16.74 -8.95
CA SER A 16 3.58 16.48 -9.93
C SER A 16 3.16 15.02 -9.93
N LEU A 17 4.12 14.13 -9.82
CA LEU A 17 3.88 12.69 -9.78
C LEU A 17 3.03 12.32 -8.56
N VAL A 18 3.39 12.82 -7.39
CA VAL A 18 2.64 12.56 -6.16
C VAL A 18 1.21 13.07 -6.26
N ARG A 19 1.02 14.29 -6.76
CA ARG A 19 -0.32 14.86 -6.93
C ARG A 19 -1.16 14.06 -7.92
N ARG A 20 -0.58 13.63 -9.03
CA ARG A 20 -1.27 12.81 -10.02
C ARG A 20 -1.69 11.48 -9.41
N THR A 21 -0.79 10.80 -8.72
CA THR A 21 -1.06 9.52 -8.09
C THR A 21 -2.17 9.66 -7.04
N ALA A 22 -2.13 10.70 -6.23
CA ALA A 22 -3.18 10.96 -5.23
C ALA A 22 -4.55 11.16 -5.86
N ARG A 23 -4.61 11.81 -7.03
CA ARG A 23 -5.86 12.11 -7.72
C ARG A 23 -6.39 10.91 -8.51
N THR A 24 -5.53 10.21 -9.22
CA THR A 24 -5.94 9.14 -10.15
C THR A 24 -5.92 7.76 -9.53
N ARG A 25 -5.23 7.59 -8.39
CA ARG A 25 -5.00 6.30 -7.73
C ARG A 25 -4.22 5.30 -8.60
N GLU A 26 -3.55 5.79 -9.63
CA GLU A 26 -2.66 4.96 -10.42
C GLU A 26 -1.33 4.77 -9.70
N ARG A 27 -0.85 3.54 -9.66
CA ARG A 27 0.45 3.25 -9.07
C ARG A 27 1.55 3.54 -10.07
N VAL A 28 2.67 4.05 -9.56
CA VAL A 28 3.86 4.29 -10.38
C VAL A 28 5.03 3.53 -9.76
N THR A 29 5.60 2.61 -10.52
CA THR A 29 6.78 1.88 -10.09
C THR A 29 8.02 2.68 -10.45
N ILE A 30 8.87 2.91 -9.47
CA ILE A 30 10.16 3.58 -9.67
C ILE A 30 11.20 2.49 -9.85
N THR A 31 11.93 2.54 -10.97
CA THR A 31 12.96 1.55 -11.26
C THR A 31 14.35 2.14 -11.04
N ASP A 32 15.28 1.30 -10.68
CA ASP A 32 16.69 1.64 -10.55
C ASP A 32 17.49 0.54 -11.27
N HIS A 33 18.29 0.92 -12.25
CA HIS A 33 19.00 -0.03 -13.10
C HIS A 33 18.07 -1.09 -13.70
N ASP A 34 16.92 -0.64 -14.22
CA ASP A 34 15.87 -1.46 -14.83
C ASP A 34 15.19 -2.45 -13.89
N GLU A 35 15.40 -2.33 -12.60
CA GLU A 35 14.74 -3.17 -11.60
C GLU A 35 13.79 -2.34 -10.73
N PRO A 36 12.64 -2.89 -10.36
CA PRO A 36 11.73 -2.19 -9.46
C PRO A 36 12.40 -1.93 -8.10
N ALA A 37 12.41 -0.67 -7.68
CA ALA A 37 13.01 -0.25 -6.42
C ALA A 37 11.97 0.25 -5.42
N ALA A 38 10.92 0.92 -5.91
CA ALA A 38 9.89 1.50 -5.06
C ALA A 38 8.61 1.68 -5.85
N VAL A 39 7.52 1.92 -5.15
CA VAL A 39 6.22 2.20 -5.77
C VAL A 39 5.64 3.44 -5.13
N VAL A 40 5.17 4.38 -5.96
CA VAL A 40 4.36 5.50 -5.50
C VAL A 40 2.91 5.07 -5.61
N ILE A 41 2.21 5.11 -4.50
CA ILE A 41 0.81 4.71 -4.41
C ILE A 41 0.05 5.78 -3.63
N SER A 42 -1.22 6.01 -3.98
CA SER A 42 -2.02 6.98 -3.24
C SER A 42 -2.22 6.51 -1.79
N ALA A 43 -2.23 7.45 -0.86
CA ALA A 43 -2.45 7.13 0.55
C ALA A 43 -3.81 6.45 0.76
N ASP A 44 -4.83 6.88 0.03
CA ASP A 44 -6.17 6.29 0.11
C ASP A 44 -6.19 4.85 -0.38
N GLU A 45 -5.51 4.57 -1.49
CA GLU A 45 -5.43 3.20 -2.00
C GLU A 45 -4.66 2.29 -1.06
N LEU A 46 -3.56 2.77 -0.48
CA LEU A 46 -2.81 1.99 0.49
C LEU A 46 -3.66 1.64 1.71
N GLU A 47 -4.42 2.61 2.22
CA GLU A 47 -5.32 2.40 3.34
C GLU A 47 -6.37 1.33 3.02
N ASP A 48 -6.96 1.40 1.83
CA ASP A 48 -7.94 0.40 1.39
C ASP A 48 -7.33 -1.00 1.32
N LEU A 49 -6.11 -1.11 0.81
CA LEU A 49 -5.41 -2.40 0.72
C LEU A 49 -5.09 -2.97 2.11
N GLU A 50 -4.67 -2.12 3.03
CA GLU A 50 -4.39 -2.54 4.40
C GLU A 50 -5.66 -3.01 5.10
N ASP A 51 -6.78 -2.32 4.89
CA ASP A 51 -8.08 -2.72 5.43
C ASP A 51 -8.54 -4.07 4.84
N ALA A 52 -8.38 -4.24 3.54
CA ALA A 52 -8.73 -5.50 2.87
C ALA A 52 -7.89 -6.66 3.39
N LEU A 53 -6.61 -6.43 3.64
CA LEU A 53 -5.73 -7.43 4.22
C LEU A 53 -6.18 -7.83 5.63
N ALA A 54 -6.52 -6.86 6.45
CA ALA A 54 -7.01 -7.12 7.81
C ALA A 54 -8.26 -7.98 7.80
N VAL A 55 -9.20 -7.68 6.91
CA VAL A 55 -10.44 -8.47 6.75
C VAL A 55 -10.13 -9.90 6.29
N ALA A 56 -9.24 -10.07 5.32
CA ALA A 56 -8.86 -11.37 4.80
C ALA A 56 -8.19 -12.23 5.88
N GLU A 57 -7.32 -11.64 6.69
CA GLU A 57 -6.68 -12.33 7.80
C GLU A 57 -7.68 -12.77 8.86
N ALA A 58 -8.66 -11.92 9.20
CA ALA A 58 -9.70 -12.25 10.15
C ALA A 58 -10.56 -13.41 9.66
N ARG A 59 -10.95 -13.40 8.39
CA ARG A 59 -11.71 -14.49 7.77
C ARG A 59 -10.95 -15.81 7.75
N LEU A 60 -9.65 -15.75 7.52
CA LEU A 60 -8.81 -16.93 7.51
C LEU A 60 -8.74 -17.56 8.91
N ARG A 61 -8.63 -16.74 9.96
CA ARG A 61 -8.65 -17.23 11.33
C ARG A 61 -9.98 -17.89 11.68
N GLU A 62 -11.09 -17.30 11.28
CA GLU A 62 -12.41 -17.89 11.48
C GLU A 62 -12.53 -19.23 10.77
N ALA A 63 -12.06 -19.32 9.52
CA ALA A 63 -12.08 -20.57 8.76
C ALA A 63 -11.25 -21.65 9.40
N ARG A 64 -10.20 -21.29 10.15
CA ARG A 64 -9.37 -22.25 10.88
C ARG A 64 -9.91 -22.60 12.25
N GLY A 65 -11.05 -22.05 12.63
CA GLY A 65 -11.62 -22.25 13.95
C GLY A 65 -10.99 -21.42 15.06
N GLU A 66 -10.19 -20.45 14.70
CA GLU A 66 -9.56 -19.51 15.63
C GLU A 66 -10.50 -18.34 15.91
N SER A 67 -11.55 -18.57 16.66
CA SER A 67 -12.61 -17.59 16.89
C SER A 67 -12.26 -16.54 17.93
N ARG A 68 -11.02 -16.13 18.01
CA ARG A 68 -10.57 -15.12 18.93
C ARG A 68 -10.91 -13.73 18.41
N ARG A 69 -11.59 -12.92 19.21
CA ARG A 69 -11.74 -11.51 18.90
C ARG A 69 -10.41 -10.81 19.14
N ILE A 70 -9.91 -10.14 18.12
CA ILE A 70 -8.71 -9.36 18.24
C ILE A 70 -9.11 -7.91 18.50
N PRO A 71 -8.63 -7.30 19.60
CA PRO A 71 -8.89 -5.88 19.86
C PRO A 71 -8.39 -5.03 18.70
N HIS A 72 -9.10 -3.94 18.42
CA HIS A 72 -8.75 -3.04 17.33
C HIS A 72 -7.31 -2.54 17.39
N ALA A 73 -6.80 -2.25 18.57
CA ALA A 73 -5.43 -1.81 18.75
C ALA A 73 -4.40 -2.88 18.34
N GLU A 74 -4.70 -4.16 18.58
CA GLU A 74 -3.84 -5.25 18.15
C GLU A 74 -3.83 -5.41 16.63
N VAL A 75 -4.96 -5.22 15.99
CA VAL A 75 -5.05 -5.28 14.54
C VAL A 75 -4.15 -4.22 13.91
N LYS A 76 -4.20 -2.99 14.41
CA LYS A 76 -3.34 -1.91 13.94
C LYS A 76 -1.86 -2.22 14.12
N ARG A 77 -1.50 -2.80 15.25
CA ARG A 77 -0.11 -3.15 15.53
C ARG A 77 0.39 -4.24 14.60
N ILE A 78 -0.43 -5.26 14.34
CA ILE A 78 -0.09 -6.36 13.44
C ILE A 78 0.15 -5.83 12.02
N LEU A 79 -0.63 -4.86 11.59
CA LEU A 79 -0.51 -4.27 10.27
C LEU A 79 0.61 -3.23 10.16
N GLY A 80 1.21 -2.85 11.27
CA GLY A 80 2.26 -1.84 11.28
C GLY A 80 1.78 -0.43 11.00
N ILE A 81 0.50 -0.15 11.22
CA ILE A 81 -0.09 1.17 11.00
C ILE A 81 -0.35 1.93 12.29
N GLU A 82 0.16 1.43 13.37
CA GLU A 82 0.05 2.08 14.66
C GLU A 82 0.92 3.34 14.68
N ARG A 83 0.36 4.47 15.13
CA ARG A 83 1.06 5.74 15.21
C ARG A 83 0.78 6.43 16.53
#